data_bd014e4556a30dfcf9d3778889a431af
#
_entry.id   bd014e4556a30dfcf9d3778889a431af
#
_cell.length_a   1.000
_cell.length_b   1.000
_cell.length_c   1.000
_cell.angle_alpha   90.00
_cell.angle_beta   90.00
_cell.angle_gamma   90.00
#
_symmetry.space_group_name_H-M   'P 1'
#
loop_
_entity.id
_entity.type
_entity.pdbx_description
1 polymer ?
#
loop_
_entity_poly.entity_id
_entity_poly.type
_entity_poly.pdbx_seq_one_letter_code
_entity_poly.pdbx_strand_id
1 'polypeptide(L)'
;MAHHLALPGTGPLTCTNAAAMKRFHIDRTETSPEVDLDLDQGLMEIIGRSLPQNSEQFYNRVYNWLDEYLRAPQRETTVNMRLDYLDTSSSKHLYNIFQKLDAVTERGQHVQVNWHYETGDEEMAETGKDYQSFFKLDFAFIEVKELF
;
A
#
# COMPACT_ATOMS: atom_id res chain seq x y z
N MET A 1 6.94 -30.15 15.14
CA MET A 1 7.37 -29.90 15.38
C MET A 1 7.44 -29.12 15.42
N ALA A 2 6.89 -29.57 15.11
CA ALA A 2 7.06 -29.30 15.28
C ALA A 2 6.89 -28.71 15.20
N HIS A 3 6.54 -29.19 15.54
CA HIS A 3 6.56 -28.84 15.68
C HIS A 3 6.24 -28.20 15.69
N HIS A 4 5.75 -28.51 15.34
CA HIS A 4 5.67 -28.21 15.63
C HIS A 4 5.31 -27.67 15.77
N LEU A 5 4.75 -27.84 15.28
CA LEU A 5 4.63 -27.64 15.61
C LEU A 5 4.29 -27.08 15.82
N ALA A 6 3.93 -27.28 15.69
CA ALA A 6 3.89 -26.97 15.96
C ALA A 6 3.47 -26.40 16.02
N LEU A 7 2.93 -26.53 15.94
CA LEU A 7 2.86 -26.16 16.14
C LEU A 7 2.46 -25.59 16.14
N PRO A 8 2.08 -25.81 16.07
CA PRO A 8 2.02 -25.40 16.15
C PRO A 8 1.83 -24.74 16.22
N GLY A 9 1.38 -24.80 16.14
CA GLY A 9 1.57 -24.46 16.35
C GLY A 9 1.29 -23.78 16.46
N THR A 10 0.97 -23.99 16.68
CA THR A 10 1.06 -23.51 16.78
C THR A 10 0.99 -22.87 16.59
N GLY A 11 0.64 -22.99 16.54
CA GLY A 11 0.79 -22.64 16.36
C GLY A 11 0.47 -22.04 16.01
N PRO A 12 0.50 -22.31 16.35
CA PRO A 12 0.42 -21.79 15.82
C PRO A 12 0.12 -20.87 15.48
N LEU A 13 0.78 -21.31 15.32
CA LEU A 13 -0.03 -20.25 14.78
C LEU A 13 0.72 -18.95 14.53
N THR A 14 1.60 -18.56 15.35
CA THR A 14 2.37 -17.33 15.19
C THR A 14 3.29 -17.37 14.00
N CYS A 15 3.98 -18.46 13.80
CA CYS A 15 4.87 -18.60 12.65
C CYS A 15 4.09 -18.54 11.35
N THR A 16 2.92 -19.14 11.35
CA THR A 16 2.05 -19.12 10.18
C THR A 16 1.64 -17.70 9.83
N ASN A 17 1.33 -16.90 10.86
CA ASN A 17 0.92 -15.52 10.63
C ASN A 17 2.06 -14.69 10.06
N ALA A 18 3.27 -14.89 10.54
CA ALA A 18 4.43 -14.19 10.01
C ALA A 18 4.65 -14.51 8.54
N ALA A 19 4.49 -15.78 8.17
CA ALA A 19 4.64 -16.18 6.77
C ALA A 19 3.53 -15.56 5.92
N ALA A 20 2.30 -15.49 6.44
CA ALA A 20 1.18 -14.91 5.72
C ALA A 20 1.36 -13.40 5.52
N MET A 21 2.07 -12.74 6.42
CA MET A 21 2.29 -11.29 6.31
C MET A 21 3.31 -10.92 5.25
N LYS A 22 4.13 -11.86 4.77
CA LYS A 22 5.10 -11.57 3.73
C LYS A 22 4.46 -11.11 2.44
N ARG A 23 3.37 -11.76 2.06
CA ARG A 23 2.59 -11.39 0.90
C ARG A 23 1.15 -11.20 1.36
N PHE A 24 0.55 -10.11 0.95
CA PHE A 24 -0.83 -9.81 1.30
C PHE A 24 -1.55 -9.37 0.03
N HIS A 25 -2.67 -10.00 -0.25
CA HIS A 25 -3.41 -9.72 -1.47
C HIS A 25 -4.90 -9.59 -1.19
N ILE A 26 -5.51 -8.56 -1.77
CA ILE A 26 -6.95 -8.37 -1.77
C ILE A 26 -7.38 -8.22 -3.22
N ASP A 27 -8.41 -8.97 -3.62
CA ASP A 27 -8.94 -8.86 -4.97
C ASP A 27 -9.72 -7.57 -5.13
N ARG A 28 -9.68 -7.02 -6.34
CA ARG A 28 -10.43 -5.82 -6.69
C ARG A 28 -11.92 -6.12 -6.74
N THR A 29 -12.73 -5.16 -6.28
CA THR A 29 -14.17 -5.19 -6.47
C THR A 29 -14.59 -3.92 -7.20
N GLU A 30 -15.90 -3.73 -7.39
CA GLU A 30 -16.40 -2.53 -8.04
C GLU A 30 -16.20 -1.28 -7.19
N THR A 31 -16.06 -1.45 -5.88
CA THR A 31 -15.95 -0.32 -4.96
C THR A 31 -14.65 -0.28 -4.19
N SER A 32 -13.82 -1.32 -4.28
CA SER A 32 -12.57 -1.34 -3.53
C SER A 32 -11.43 -1.80 -4.43
N PRO A 33 -10.21 -1.30 -4.18
CA PRO A 33 -9.09 -1.59 -5.06
C PRO A 33 -8.48 -2.95 -4.77
N GLU A 34 -7.77 -3.45 -5.76
CA GLU A 34 -6.86 -4.57 -5.56
C GLU A 34 -5.67 -4.06 -4.77
N VAL A 35 -5.23 -4.84 -3.80
CA VAL A 35 -4.05 -4.50 -3.00
C VAL A 35 -3.10 -5.68 -3.05
N ASP A 36 -1.84 -5.41 -3.33
CA ASP A 36 -0.82 -6.44 -3.41
C ASP A 36 0.41 -5.92 -2.69
N LEU A 37 0.79 -6.57 -1.60
CA LEU A 37 1.86 -6.10 -0.74
C LEU A 37 2.88 -7.22 -0.56
N ASP A 38 4.15 -6.91 -0.83
CA ASP A 38 5.22 -7.90 -0.76
C ASP A 38 6.34 -7.38 0.14
N LEU A 39 6.49 -8.02 1.28
CA LEU A 39 7.42 -7.59 2.31
C LEU A 39 8.88 -7.81 1.88
N ASP A 40 9.16 -8.91 1.19
CA ASP A 40 10.52 -9.23 0.76
C ASP A 40 11.00 -8.29 -0.33
N GLN A 41 10.12 -7.86 -1.22
CA GLN A 41 10.49 -6.98 -2.31
C GLN A 41 10.31 -5.50 -1.97
N GLY A 42 9.67 -5.19 -0.85
CA GLY A 42 9.38 -3.81 -0.52
C GLY A 42 8.44 -3.19 -1.54
N LEU A 43 7.41 -3.94 -1.95
CA LEU A 43 6.51 -3.53 -3.01
C LEU A 43 5.09 -3.40 -2.51
N MET A 44 4.46 -2.27 -2.81
CA MET A 44 3.05 -2.03 -2.51
C MET A 44 2.35 -1.62 -3.80
N GLU A 45 1.23 -2.29 -4.11
CA GLU A 45 0.44 -1.94 -5.29
C GLU A 45 -1.01 -1.79 -4.90
N ILE A 46 -1.62 -0.68 -5.30
CA ILE A 46 -3.03 -0.40 -5.05
C ILE A 46 -3.63 -0.01 -6.39
N ILE A 47 -4.55 -0.83 -6.89
CA ILE A 47 -5.01 -0.74 -8.27
C ILE A 47 -6.53 -0.82 -8.31
N GLY A 48 -7.17 0.15 -8.93
CA GLY A 48 -8.61 0.09 -9.17
C GLY A 48 -9.31 1.35 -8.74
N ARG A 49 -10.34 1.19 -7.92
CA ARG A 49 -11.25 2.26 -7.52
C ARG A 49 -11.43 2.17 -6.01
N SER A 50 -11.32 3.28 -5.31
CA SER A 50 -11.39 3.25 -3.86
C SER A 50 -12.55 4.07 -3.33
N LEU A 51 -13.66 3.39 -3.09
CA LEU A 51 -14.81 3.93 -2.37
C LEU A 51 -15.48 2.80 -1.60
N PRO A 52 -14.73 2.10 -0.72
CA PRO A 52 -15.29 0.96 -0.01
C PRO A 52 -16.35 1.41 0.97
N GLN A 53 -17.34 0.55 1.21
CA GLN A 53 -18.44 0.86 2.09
C GLN A 53 -17.95 1.16 3.50
N ASN A 54 -16.95 0.44 3.96
CA ASN A 54 -16.32 0.68 5.25
C ASN A 54 -14.82 0.84 5.00
N SER A 55 -14.41 2.10 4.75
CA SER A 55 -13.03 2.39 4.37
C SER A 55 -12.07 2.10 5.52
N GLU A 56 -12.49 2.32 6.75
CA GLU A 56 -11.65 2.08 7.90
C GLU A 56 -11.32 0.59 8.02
N GLN A 57 -12.32 -0.26 7.88
CA GLN A 57 -12.11 -1.71 7.96
C GLN A 57 -11.21 -2.17 6.80
N PHE A 58 -11.43 -1.63 5.61
CA PHE A 58 -10.64 -1.99 4.46
C PHE A 58 -9.17 -1.62 4.66
N TYR A 59 -8.91 -0.37 5.02
CA TYR A 59 -7.53 0.12 5.12
C TYR A 59 -6.81 -0.32 6.39
N ASN A 60 -7.53 -0.74 7.42
CA ASN A 60 -6.87 -1.30 8.60
C ASN A 60 -6.01 -2.49 8.25
N ARG A 61 -6.43 -3.29 7.28
CA ARG A 61 -5.62 -4.42 6.83
C ARG A 61 -4.31 -3.96 6.20
N VAL A 62 -4.38 -2.87 5.45
CA VAL A 62 -3.17 -2.30 4.85
C VAL A 62 -2.27 -1.72 5.93
N TYR A 63 -2.85 -1.03 6.90
CA TYR A 63 -2.09 -0.47 8.01
C TYR A 63 -1.38 -1.56 8.81
N ASN A 64 -2.06 -2.65 9.09
CA ASN A 64 -1.47 -3.74 9.87
C ASN A 64 -0.24 -4.32 9.15
N TRP A 65 -0.37 -4.53 7.84
CA TRP A 65 0.76 -5.01 7.06
C TRP A 65 1.90 -3.98 7.06
N LEU A 66 1.54 -2.72 6.86
CA LEU A 66 2.51 -1.64 6.76
C LEU A 66 3.27 -1.45 8.07
N ASP A 67 2.56 -1.49 9.19
CA ASP A 67 3.20 -1.35 10.50
C ASP A 67 4.23 -2.47 10.72
N GLU A 68 3.90 -3.66 10.29
CA GLU A 68 4.84 -4.78 10.39
C GLU A 68 6.04 -4.57 9.46
N TYR A 69 5.78 -4.16 8.22
CA TYR A 69 6.84 -3.90 7.24
C TYR A 69 7.80 -2.83 7.73
N LEU A 70 7.26 -1.78 8.36
CA LEU A 70 8.08 -0.64 8.75
C LEU A 70 8.97 -0.91 9.96
N ARG A 71 8.83 -2.05 10.60
CA ARG A 71 9.77 -2.45 11.64
C ARG A 71 11.14 -2.75 11.06
N ALA A 72 11.17 -3.33 9.85
CA ALA A 72 12.42 -3.65 9.17
C ALA A 72 12.22 -3.48 7.66
N PRO A 73 12.08 -2.25 7.19
CA PRO A 73 11.79 -2.01 5.78
C PRO A 73 12.99 -2.29 4.91
N GLN A 74 12.74 -2.59 3.64
CA GLN A 74 13.80 -2.74 2.66
C GLN A 74 14.47 -1.38 2.44
N ARG A 75 15.68 -1.41 1.88
CA ARG A 75 16.37 -0.16 1.56
C ARG A 75 15.55 0.69 0.58
N GLU A 76 14.84 0.03 -0.31
CA GLU A 76 13.99 0.70 -1.28
C GLU A 76 12.60 0.13 -1.20
N THR A 77 11.63 1.02 -1.09
CA THR A 77 10.22 0.67 -1.12
C THR A 77 9.59 1.30 -2.35
N THR A 78 8.85 0.51 -3.11
CA THR A 78 8.16 0.99 -4.30
C THR A 78 6.66 0.91 -4.07
N VAL A 79 5.97 2.02 -4.33
CA VAL A 79 4.52 2.09 -4.17
C VAL A 79 3.93 2.43 -5.53
N ASN A 80 3.20 1.48 -6.11
CA ASN A 80 2.54 1.69 -7.40
C ASN A 80 1.07 1.97 -7.16
N MET A 81 0.63 3.16 -7.56
CA MET A 81 -0.74 3.60 -7.40
C MET A 81 -1.37 3.71 -8.78
N ARG A 82 -2.48 2.98 -8.99
CA ARG A 82 -3.23 3.01 -10.23
C ARG A 82 -4.71 3.09 -9.90
N LEU A 83 -5.16 4.28 -9.56
CA LEU A 83 -6.54 4.48 -9.13
C LEU A 83 -7.28 5.37 -10.13
N ASP A 84 -8.48 4.94 -10.54
CA ASP A 84 -9.31 5.77 -11.40
C ASP A 84 -10.31 6.57 -10.59
N TYR A 85 -10.49 6.25 -9.31
CA TYR A 85 -11.38 7.00 -8.44
C TYR A 85 -10.96 6.84 -6.98
N LEU A 86 -11.15 7.90 -6.21
CA LEU A 86 -10.71 7.96 -4.82
C LEU A 86 -11.69 8.84 -4.06
N ASP A 87 -12.48 8.26 -3.13
CA ASP A 87 -13.41 9.07 -2.36
C ASP A 87 -12.69 9.78 -1.20
N THR A 88 -13.43 10.64 -0.51
CA THR A 88 -12.85 11.48 0.53
C THR A 88 -12.24 10.66 1.66
N SER A 89 -12.94 9.62 2.11
CA SER A 89 -12.43 8.82 3.22
C SER A 89 -11.20 8.03 2.80
N SER A 90 -11.19 7.50 1.56
CA SER A 90 -10.01 6.81 1.04
C SER A 90 -8.82 7.76 0.92
N SER A 91 -9.08 9.01 0.54
CA SER A 91 -8.00 10.01 0.45
C SER A 91 -7.29 10.19 1.78
N LYS A 92 -8.04 10.19 2.88
CA LYS A 92 -7.45 10.31 4.21
C LYS A 92 -6.61 9.10 4.55
N HIS A 93 -7.06 7.92 4.16
CA HIS A 93 -6.30 6.71 4.43
C HIS A 93 -5.00 6.68 3.62
N LEU A 94 -5.04 7.13 2.38
CA LEU A 94 -3.81 7.23 1.59
C LEU A 94 -2.84 8.23 2.21
N TYR A 95 -3.36 9.36 2.70
CA TYR A 95 -2.52 10.31 3.40
C TYR A 95 -1.80 9.65 4.57
N ASN A 96 -2.54 8.85 5.36
CA ASN A 96 -1.96 8.17 6.51
C ASN A 96 -0.90 7.15 6.08
N ILE A 97 -1.14 6.45 5.00
CA ILE A 97 -0.17 5.48 4.46
C ILE A 97 1.11 6.19 4.06
N PHE A 98 0.98 7.29 3.31
CA PHE A 98 2.16 8.05 2.88
C PHE A 98 2.89 8.66 4.07
N GLN A 99 2.16 9.10 5.09
CA GLN A 99 2.78 9.66 6.29
C GLN A 99 3.64 8.61 6.99
N LYS A 100 3.14 7.39 7.10
CA LYS A 100 3.91 6.31 7.69
C LYS A 100 5.16 6.01 6.87
N LEU A 101 5.04 6.00 5.56
CA LEU A 101 6.16 5.75 4.66
C LEU A 101 7.17 6.89 4.71
N ASP A 102 6.69 8.12 4.85
CA ASP A 102 7.58 9.28 4.90
C ASP A 102 8.54 9.18 6.09
N ALA A 103 8.08 8.60 7.18
CA ALA A 103 8.90 8.48 8.38
C ALA A 103 10.16 7.65 8.16
N VAL A 104 10.13 6.67 7.24
CA VAL A 104 11.32 5.83 7.03
C VAL A 104 12.38 6.53 6.20
N THR A 105 12.03 7.58 5.46
CA THR A 105 13.03 8.33 4.71
C THR A 105 14.02 9.00 5.64
N GLU A 106 13.61 9.30 6.87
CA GLU A 106 14.49 9.90 7.84
C GLU A 106 15.50 8.91 8.41
N ARG A 107 15.27 7.62 8.19
CA ARG A 107 16.21 6.58 8.61
C ARG A 107 17.12 6.14 7.46
N GLY A 108 17.07 6.86 6.34
CA GLY A 108 17.94 6.58 5.21
C GLY A 108 17.39 5.62 4.18
N GLN A 109 16.18 5.12 4.36
CA GLN A 109 15.55 4.28 3.35
C GLN A 109 14.87 5.16 2.29
N HIS A 110 14.79 4.65 1.08
CA HIS A 110 14.20 5.38 -0.04
C HIS A 110 12.82 4.83 -0.36
N VAL A 111 11.88 5.73 -0.59
CA VAL A 111 10.52 5.35 -0.99
C VAL A 111 10.21 6.03 -2.32
N GLN A 112 9.85 5.24 -3.31
CA GLN A 112 9.48 5.71 -4.64
C GLN A 112 7.99 5.44 -4.85
N VAL A 113 7.22 6.50 -5.07
CA VAL A 113 5.79 6.38 -5.37
C VAL A 113 5.62 6.61 -6.87
N ASN A 114 5.04 5.64 -7.54
CA ASN A 114 4.72 5.76 -8.97
C ASN A 114 3.22 6.00 -9.09
N TRP A 115 2.85 7.24 -9.36
CA TRP A 115 1.46 7.66 -9.41
C TRP A 115 1.01 7.65 -10.85
N HIS A 116 0.21 6.63 -11.21
CA HIS A 116 -0.30 6.49 -12.58
C HIS A 116 -1.64 7.20 -12.70
N TYR A 117 -1.87 7.82 -13.86
CA TYR A 117 -3.15 8.45 -14.15
C TYR A 117 -3.42 8.34 -15.63
N GLU A 118 -4.71 8.30 -16.01
CA GLU A 118 -5.08 8.19 -17.42
C GLU A 118 -4.95 9.52 -18.11
N THR A 119 -4.61 9.48 -19.40
CA THR A 119 -4.57 10.66 -20.25
C THR A 119 -5.91 11.40 -20.14
N GLY A 120 -5.86 12.68 -19.81
CA GLY A 120 -7.05 13.50 -19.66
C GLY A 120 -7.61 13.58 -18.26
N ASP A 121 -7.16 12.73 -17.36
CA ASP A 121 -7.62 12.76 -15.97
C ASP A 121 -6.73 13.69 -15.14
N GLU A 122 -6.98 14.98 -15.31
CA GLU A 122 -6.16 15.98 -14.63
C GLU A 122 -6.44 16.02 -13.13
N GLU A 123 -7.63 15.62 -12.74
CA GLU A 123 -7.99 15.59 -11.33
C GLU A 123 -7.14 14.57 -10.57
N MET A 124 -6.97 13.39 -11.15
CA MET A 124 -6.15 12.37 -10.50
C MET A 124 -4.68 12.78 -10.49
N ALA A 125 -4.22 13.43 -11.55
CA ALA A 125 -2.84 13.94 -11.58
C ALA A 125 -2.63 14.97 -10.48
N GLU A 126 -3.58 15.89 -10.30
CA GLU A 126 -3.49 16.90 -9.25
C GLU A 126 -3.53 16.29 -7.86
N THR A 127 -4.34 15.26 -7.68
CA THR A 127 -4.40 14.57 -6.39
C THR A 127 -3.04 14.02 -6.01
N GLY A 128 -2.34 13.42 -6.97
CA GLY A 128 -1.00 12.92 -6.71
C GLY A 128 -0.01 14.02 -6.36
N LYS A 129 -0.12 15.17 -7.05
CA LYS A 129 0.76 16.30 -6.77
C LYS A 129 0.48 16.89 -5.38
N ASP A 130 -0.76 16.86 -4.94
CA ASP A 130 -1.09 17.30 -3.60
C ASP A 130 -0.37 16.43 -2.57
N TYR A 131 -0.42 15.11 -2.73
CA TYR A 131 0.32 14.23 -1.83
C TYR A 131 1.81 14.50 -1.87
N GLN A 132 2.36 14.68 -3.06
CA GLN A 132 3.78 14.98 -3.19
C GLN A 132 4.18 16.20 -2.38
N SER A 133 3.31 17.21 -2.33
CA SER A 133 3.62 18.46 -1.65
C SER A 133 3.68 18.32 -0.14
N PHE A 134 3.08 17.25 0.42
CA PHE A 134 3.02 17.07 1.86
C PHE A 134 4.18 16.24 2.42
N PHE A 135 4.90 15.53 1.55
CA PHE A 135 5.86 14.53 2.02
C PHE A 135 7.20 14.66 1.30
N LYS A 136 8.23 14.02 1.88
CA LYS A 136 9.56 13.96 1.29
C LYS A 136 9.73 12.73 0.39
N LEU A 137 8.66 12.00 0.15
CA LEU A 137 8.68 10.85 -0.72
C LEU A 137 8.97 11.28 -2.16
N ASP A 138 9.64 10.43 -2.91
CA ASP A 138 9.87 10.68 -4.33
C ASP A 138 8.66 10.19 -5.12
N PHE A 139 8.06 11.10 -5.88
CA PHE A 139 6.90 10.77 -6.72
C PHE A 139 7.30 10.85 -8.19
N ALA A 140 6.93 9.84 -8.95
CA ALA A 140 6.95 9.88 -10.41
C ALA A 140 5.51 9.85 -10.89
N PHE A 141 5.18 10.73 -11.84
CA PHE A 141 3.82 10.82 -12.39
C PHE A 141 3.84 10.17 -13.77
N ILE A 142 3.04 9.13 -13.94
CA ILE A 142 3.09 8.30 -15.14
C ILE A 142 1.74 8.35 -15.83
N GLU A 143 1.70 9.01 -16.97
CA GLU A 143 0.49 9.11 -17.77
C GLU A 143 0.36 7.85 -18.62
N VAL A 144 -0.82 7.22 -18.57
CA VAL A 144 -1.09 6.00 -19.33
C VAL A 144 -2.41 6.16 -20.06
N LYS A 145 -2.59 5.38 -21.13
CA LYS A 145 -3.85 5.41 -21.87
C LYS A 145 -4.95 4.72 -21.07
N GLU A 146 -4.62 3.62 -20.44
CA GLU A 146 -5.56 2.86 -19.61
C GLU A 146 -4.83 2.39 -18.36
N LEU A 147 -5.49 2.56 -17.21
CA LEU A 147 -4.88 2.12 -15.94
C LEU A 147 -4.90 0.61 -15.77
N PHE A 148 -5.86 -0.04 -16.39
CA PHE A 148 -6.05 -1.47 -16.22
C PHE A 148 -6.19 -2.19 -17.55
#